data_e2004e3491b4d1f06eb66987d70363d5
#
_entry.id   e2004e3491b4d1f06eb66987d70363d5
#
_cell.length_a   1.000
_cell.length_b   1.000
_cell.length_c   1.000
_cell.angle_alpha   90.00
_cell.angle_beta   90.00
_cell.angle_gamma   90.00
#
_symmetry.space_group_name_H-M   'P 1'
#
loop_
_entity.id
_entity.type
_entity.pdbx_description
1 polymer ?
#
loop_
_entity_poly.entity_id
_entity_poly.type
_entity_poly.pdbx_seq_one_letter_code
_entity_poly.pdbx_strand_id
1 'polypeptide(L)'
;MSETMLLSIVANVRRALTRVVYARAVLLALGVALSAWLVVDGVRLARGGASIGQDPRAGMAFGLALVGVMLVSGILAGRRAFGISDVRAALWIEERDGDARPASFALVTLVEAFVELRVSPADASARAMSESPLLLASASAVLARIDVPLALRRSARNQLLGPTLFAGGALTVMVLGAMV
;
A
#
# COMPACT_ATOMS: atom_id res chain seq x y z
N MET A 1 21.16 12.95 14.98
CA MET A 1 20.06 13.13 14.01
C MET A 1 19.04 14.06 14.64
N SER A 2 18.48 15.03 13.90
CA SER A 2 17.47 15.93 14.47
C SER A 2 16.10 15.23 14.50
N GLU A 3 15.25 15.63 15.47
CA GLU A 3 13.86 15.18 15.60
C GLU A 3 13.07 15.34 14.30
N THR A 4 13.19 16.50 13.67
CA THR A 4 12.52 16.79 12.40
C THR A 4 12.92 15.84 11.27
N MET A 5 14.17 15.42 11.22
CA MET A 5 14.66 14.46 10.25
C MET A 5 14.06 13.07 10.49
N LEU A 6 13.96 12.64 11.74
CA LEU A 6 13.36 11.36 12.12
C LEU A 6 11.88 11.30 11.73
N LEU A 7 11.12 12.33 12.11
CA LEU A 7 9.70 12.41 11.75
C LEU A 7 9.48 12.47 10.23
N SER A 8 10.38 13.12 9.49
CA SER A 8 10.32 13.16 8.03
C SER A 8 10.51 11.78 7.39
N ILE A 9 11.41 10.95 7.95
CA ILE A 9 11.66 9.58 7.49
C ILE A 9 10.40 8.74 7.73
N VAL A 10 9.83 8.78 8.93
CA VAL A 10 8.60 8.05 9.27
C VAL A 10 7.44 8.46 8.36
N ALA A 11 7.25 9.76 8.14
CA ALA A 11 6.22 10.28 7.25
C ALA A 11 6.43 9.85 5.78
N ASN A 12 7.68 9.75 5.33
CA ASN A 12 8.00 9.24 3.99
C ASN A 12 7.69 7.74 3.86
N VAL A 13 8.02 6.95 4.88
CA VAL A 13 7.68 5.52 4.94
C VAL A 13 6.16 5.34 4.91
N ARG A 14 5.42 6.09 5.72
CA ARG A 14 3.95 6.06 5.71
C ARG A 14 3.39 6.35 4.32
N ARG A 15 3.85 7.41 3.66
CA ARG A 15 3.43 7.76 2.30
C ARG A 15 3.75 6.66 1.29
N ALA A 16 4.93 6.04 1.39
CA ALA A 16 5.33 4.95 0.51
C ALA A 16 4.45 3.71 0.72
N LEU A 17 4.19 3.30 1.96
CA LEU A 17 3.31 2.18 2.29
C LEU A 17 1.88 2.43 1.79
N THR A 18 1.36 3.63 1.98
CA THR A 18 0.05 4.04 1.47
C THR A 18 -0.02 3.90 -0.05
N ARG A 19 0.99 4.37 -0.79
CA ARG A 19 1.06 4.23 -2.25
C ARG A 19 1.07 2.77 -2.69
N VAL A 20 1.79 1.90 -1.99
CA VAL A 20 1.82 0.45 -2.29
C VAL A 20 0.45 -0.18 -2.10
N VAL A 21 -0.29 0.18 -1.04
CA VAL A 21 -1.66 -0.30 -0.79
C VAL A 21 -2.59 0.09 -1.94
N TYR A 22 -2.54 1.37 -2.38
CA TYR A 22 -3.36 1.82 -3.51
C TYR A 22 -2.95 1.14 -4.83
N ALA A 23 -1.66 1.07 -5.13
CA ALA A 23 -1.17 0.42 -6.35
C ALA A 23 -1.61 -1.06 -6.41
N ARG A 24 -1.51 -1.77 -5.29
CA ARG A 24 -1.98 -3.15 -5.17
C ARG A 24 -3.48 -3.27 -5.43
N ALA A 25 -4.29 -2.38 -4.87
CA ALA A 25 -5.74 -2.39 -5.06
C ALA A 25 -6.12 -2.13 -6.51
N VAL A 26 -5.48 -1.16 -7.17
CA VAL A 26 -5.71 -0.85 -8.59
C VAL A 26 -5.32 -2.03 -9.48
N LEU A 27 -4.16 -2.65 -9.26
CA LEU A 27 -3.72 -3.81 -10.05
C LEU A 27 -4.65 -5.02 -9.88
N LEU A 28 -5.11 -5.29 -8.65
CA LEU A 28 -6.07 -6.37 -8.40
C LEU A 28 -7.43 -6.08 -9.07
N ALA A 29 -7.93 -4.85 -8.95
CA ALA A 29 -9.18 -4.45 -9.60
C ALA A 29 -9.09 -4.58 -11.12
N LEU A 30 -7.97 -4.14 -11.72
CA LEU A 30 -7.72 -4.27 -13.15
C LEU A 30 -7.68 -5.74 -13.57
N GLY A 31 -6.93 -6.59 -12.84
CA GLY A 31 -6.85 -8.02 -13.14
C GLY A 31 -8.20 -8.72 -13.07
N VAL A 32 -9.00 -8.43 -12.03
CA VAL A 32 -10.37 -8.96 -11.89
C VAL A 32 -11.26 -8.51 -13.04
N ALA A 33 -11.20 -7.24 -13.40
CA ALA A 33 -12.00 -6.67 -14.48
C ALA A 33 -11.66 -7.29 -15.85
N LEU A 34 -10.36 -7.41 -16.17
CA LEU A 34 -9.91 -8.05 -17.39
C LEU A 34 -10.31 -9.53 -17.45
N SER A 35 -10.18 -10.25 -16.34
CA SER A 35 -10.60 -11.65 -16.25
C SER A 35 -12.11 -11.81 -16.43
N ALA A 36 -12.90 -10.92 -15.82
CA ALA A 36 -14.36 -10.92 -16.01
C ALA A 36 -14.75 -10.63 -17.47
N TRP A 37 -14.08 -9.69 -18.11
CA TRP A 37 -14.25 -9.42 -19.54
C TRP A 37 -14.02 -10.69 -20.36
N LEU A 38 -12.87 -11.36 -20.20
CA LEU A 38 -12.52 -12.55 -20.96
C LEU A 38 -13.55 -13.68 -20.76
N VAL A 39 -14.01 -13.89 -19.53
CA VAL A 39 -15.03 -14.91 -19.24
C VAL A 39 -16.35 -14.59 -19.92
N VAL A 40 -16.84 -13.36 -19.79
CA VAL A 40 -18.13 -12.96 -20.37
C VAL A 40 -18.07 -12.98 -21.89
N ASP A 41 -16.98 -12.45 -22.47
CA ASP A 41 -16.79 -12.44 -23.92
C ASP A 41 -16.68 -13.86 -24.48
N GLY A 42 -15.90 -14.72 -23.85
CA GLY A 42 -15.78 -16.14 -24.22
C GLY A 42 -17.10 -16.89 -24.15
N VAL A 43 -17.92 -16.67 -23.10
CA VAL A 43 -19.24 -17.27 -22.97
C VAL A 43 -20.19 -16.77 -24.08
N ARG A 44 -20.15 -15.49 -24.42
CA ARG A 44 -20.97 -14.92 -25.50
C ARG A 44 -20.60 -15.51 -26.85
N LEU A 45 -19.32 -15.56 -27.18
CA LEU A 45 -18.83 -16.17 -28.43
C LEU A 45 -19.17 -17.63 -28.51
N ALA A 46 -19.03 -18.43 -27.44
CA ALA A 46 -19.39 -19.83 -27.41
C ALA A 46 -20.89 -20.09 -27.64
N ARG A 47 -21.73 -19.09 -27.35
CA ARG A 47 -23.18 -19.12 -27.62
C ARG A 47 -23.56 -18.53 -28.98
N GLY A 48 -22.60 -18.26 -29.85
CA GLY A 48 -22.84 -17.68 -31.18
C GLY A 48 -23.21 -16.18 -31.16
N GLY A 49 -22.99 -15.50 -30.04
CA GLY A 49 -23.22 -14.07 -29.91
C GLY A 49 -22.04 -13.24 -30.42
N ALA A 50 -22.27 -11.94 -30.62
CA ALA A 50 -21.19 -10.99 -30.92
C ALA A 50 -20.29 -10.74 -29.70
N SER A 51 -19.00 -10.45 -29.95
CA SER A 51 -18.07 -10.01 -28.90
C SER A 51 -18.59 -8.75 -28.20
N ILE A 52 -18.23 -8.59 -26.90
CA ILE A 52 -18.58 -7.39 -26.12
C ILE A 52 -18.05 -6.13 -26.83
N GLY A 53 -16.87 -6.20 -27.46
CA GLY A 53 -16.28 -5.08 -28.19
C GLY A 53 -17.07 -4.67 -29.44
N GLN A 54 -17.87 -5.57 -30.01
CA GLN A 54 -18.70 -5.30 -31.20
C GLN A 54 -20.13 -4.85 -30.84
N ASP A 55 -20.57 -5.08 -29.61
CA ASP A 55 -21.89 -4.68 -29.10
C ASP A 55 -21.78 -3.43 -28.22
N PRO A 56 -22.18 -2.24 -28.71
CA PRO A 56 -22.02 -0.98 -27.95
C PRO A 56 -22.73 -1.01 -26.60
N ARG A 57 -23.88 -1.70 -26.50
CA ARG A 57 -24.65 -1.78 -25.24
C ARG A 57 -23.93 -2.65 -24.22
N ALA A 58 -23.39 -3.78 -24.65
CA ALA A 58 -22.61 -4.66 -23.78
C ALA A 58 -21.29 -4.01 -23.36
N GLY A 59 -20.60 -3.32 -24.26
CA GLY A 59 -19.40 -2.54 -23.98
C GLY A 59 -19.64 -1.45 -22.95
N MET A 60 -20.75 -0.70 -23.09
CA MET A 60 -21.12 0.36 -22.14
C MET A 60 -21.49 -0.22 -20.75
N ALA A 61 -22.27 -1.29 -20.68
CA ALA A 61 -22.59 -1.97 -19.44
C ALA A 61 -21.33 -2.48 -18.72
N PHE A 62 -20.40 -3.07 -19.46
CA PHE A 62 -19.13 -3.52 -18.92
C PHE A 62 -18.26 -2.34 -18.44
N GLY A 63 -18.20 -1.25 -19.19
CA GLY A 63 -17.49 -0.03 -18.80
C GLY A 63 -18.01 0.54 -17.48
N LEU A 64 -19.34 0.59 -17.29
CA LEU A 64 -19.96 1.01 -16.03
C LEU A 64 -19.61 0.06 -14.87
N ALA A 65 -19.64 -1.25 -15.11
CA ALA A 65 -19.25 -2.25 -14.11
C ALA A 65 -17.76 -2.08 -13.71
N LEU A 66 -16.88 -1.83 -14.67
CA LEU A 66 -15.46 -1.55 -14.42
C LEU A 66 -15.28 -0.33 -13.52
N VAL A 67 -15.96 0.77 -13.81
CA VAL A 67 -15.93 1.98 -12.98
C VAL A 67 -16.41 1.65 -11.56
N GLY A 68 -17.47 0.87 -11.40
CA GLY A 68 -17.96 0.41 -10.11
C GLY A 68 -16.91 -0.38 -9.33
N VAL A 69 -16.25 -1.35 -9.96
CA VAL A 69 -15.17 -2.16 -9.35
C VAL A 69 -14.00 -1.27 -8.93
N MET A 70 -13.61 -0.31 -9.77
CA MET A 70 -12.54 0.64 -9.45
C MET A 70 -12.88 1.54 -8.26
N LEU A 71 -14.11 2.05 -8.19
CA LEU A 71 -14.58 2.86 -7.07
C LEU A 71 -14.60 2.07 -5.76
N VAL A 72 -15.16 0.87 -5.76
CA VAL A 72 -15.19 -0.01 -4.57
C VAL A 72 -13.77 -0.36 -4.12
N SER A 73 -12.90 -0.71 -5.06
CA SER A 73 -11.49 -1.01 -4.77
C SER A 73 -10.76 0.21 -4.20
N GLY A 74 -11.03 1.41 -4.72
CA GLY A 74 -10.49 2.68 -4.22
C GLY A 74 -10.95 2.98 -2.79
N ILE A 75 -12.24 2.78 -2.49
CA ILE A 75 -12.79 2.96 -1.13
C ILE A 75 -12.18 1.96 -0.15
N LEU A 76 -12.07 0.68 -0.52
CA LEU A 76 -11.47 -0.35 0.33
C LEU A 76 -9.98 -0.09 0.56
N ALA A 77 -9.26 0.34 -0.47
CA ALA A 77 -7.86 0.75 -0.35
C ALA A 77 -7.72 1.97 0.55
N GLY A 78 -8.61 2.96 0.42
CA GLY A 78 -8.67 4.13 1.28
C GLY A 78 -8.83 3.74 2.75
N ARG A 79 -9.81 2.90 3.06
CA ARG A 79 -10.02 2.40 4.44
C ARG A 79 -8.78 1.72 5.01
N ARG A 80 -8.07 0.91 4.22
CA ARG A 80 -6.81 0.28 4.64
C ARG A 80 -5.69 1.29 4.80
N ALA A 81 -5.60 2.26 3.92
CA ALA A 81 -4.58 3.32 3.96
C ALA A 81 -4.75 4.24 5.19
N PHE A 82 -6.00 4.55 5.59
CA PHE A 82 -6.29 5.30 6.82
C PHE A 82 -5.79 4.58 8.09
N GLY A 83 -5.70 3.26 8.07
CA GLY A 83 -5.11 2.49 9.18
C GLY A 83 -3.58 2.55 9.24
N ILE A 84 -2.90 3.17 8.27
CA ILE A 84 -1.43 3.34 8.27
C ILE A 84 -1.09 4.65 8.98
N SER A 85 -0.95 4.58 10.30
CA SER A 85 -0.52 5.69 11.16
C SER A 85 1.01 5.83 11.12
N ASP A 86 1.52 6.96 11.66
CA ASP A 86 2.95 7.17 11.85
C ASP A 86 3.54 6.11 12.80
N VAL A 87 2.79 5.69 13.82
CA VAL A 87 3.15 4.59 14.72
C VAL A 87 3.32 3.26 13.98
N ARG A 88 2.40 2.92 13.06
CA ARG A 88 2.55 1.73 12.22
C ARG A 88 3.73 1.80 11.27
N ALA A 89 4.05 2.98 10.77
CA ALA A 89 5.24 3.17 9.94
C ALA A 89 6.52 2.99 10.76
N ALA A 90 6.54 3.48 12.00
CA ALA A 90 7.65 3.28 12.94
C ALA A 90 7.83 1.79 13.27
N LEU A 91 6.75 1.09 13.62
CA LEU A 91 6.76 -0.35 13.88
C LEU A 91 7.27 -1.14 12.68
N TRP A 92 6.82 -0.78 11.46
CA TRP A 92 7.28 -1.40 10.23
C TRP A 92 8.79 -1.26 10.01
N ILE A 93 9.39 -0.14 10.44
CA ILE A 93 10.84 0.07 10.40
C ILE A 93 11.51 -0.85 11.42
N GLU A 94 11.06 -0.87 12.67
CA GLU A 94 11.66 -1.66 13.75
C GLU A 94 11.59 -3.17 13.50
N GLU A 95 10.49 -3.67 12.93
CA GLU A 95 10.37 -5.09 12.54
C GLU A 95 11.41 -5.55 11.52
N ARG A 96 12.09 -4.61 10.86
CA ARG A 96 13.14 -4.91 9.87
C ARG A 96 14.55 -4.73 10.38
N ASP A 97 14.69 -4.24 11.60
CA ASP A 97 15.97 -4.32 12.31
C ASP A 97 16.18 -5.79 12.70
N GLY A 98 17.02 -6.50 11.93
CA GLY A 98 17.26 -7.94 12.07
C GLY A 98 17.88 -8.37 13.41
N ASP A 99 18.31 -7.41 14.23
CA ASP A 99 18.72 -7.61 15.62
C ASP A 99 17.52 -7.63 16.58
N ALA A 100 16.45 -8.28 16.18
CA ALA A 100 15.17 -8.36 16.91
C ALA A 100 15.35 -8.87 18.37
N ARG A 101 15.97 -8.08 19.19
CA ARG A 101 15.66 -8.05 20.62
C ARG A 101 14.44 -7.16 20.78
N PRO A 102 13.31 -7.69 21.29
CA PRO A 102 12.09 -6.92 21.48
C PRO A 102 12.24 -5.78 22.50
N ALA A 103 13.44 -5.38 22.82
CA ALA A 103 13.78 -4.46 23.89
C ALA A 103 13.86 -2.98 23.48
N SER A 104 13.66 -2.63 22.23
CA SER A 104 13.75 -1.22 21.87
C SER A 104 12.70 -0.81 20.83
N PHE A 105 11.44 -0.80 21.20
CA PHE A 105 10.40 -0.02 20.48
C PHE A 105 10.65 1.50 20.62
N ALA A 106 11.94 1.90 20.57
CA ALA A 106 12.34 3.26 20.82
C ALA A 106 11.78 4.23 19.77
N LEU A 107 11.73 3.80 18.52
CA LEU A 107 11.15 4.61 17.44
C LEU A 107 9.63 4.69 17.56
N VAL A 108 8.97 3.58 17.90
CA VAL A 108 7.52 3.52 18.15
C VAL A 108 7.15 4.42 19.33
N THR A 109 7.82 4.24 20.48
CA THR A 109 7.57 5.04 21.69
C THR A 109 7.76 6.53 21.47
N LEU A 110 8.80 6.88 20.71
CA LEU A 110 9.09 8.28 20.39
C LEU A 110 8.03 8.88 19.45
N VAL A 111 7.57 8.11 18.45
CA VAL A 111 6.51 8.57 17.54
C VAL A 111 5.17 8.66 18.26
N GLU A 112 4.86 7.75 19.16
CA GLU A 112 3.66 7.82 20.03
C GLU A 112 3.67 9.11 20.86
N ALA A 113 4.78 9.40 21.54
CA ALA A 113 4.92 10.64 22.31
C ALA A 113 4.70 11.91 21.44
N PHE A 114 5.19 11.92 20.20
CA PHE A 114 4.93 13.03 19.28
C PHE A 114 3.48 13.12 18.84
N VAL A 115 2.80 11.99 18.63
CA VAL A 115 1.38 11.97 18.29
C VAL A 115 0.55 12.48 19.46
N GLU A 116 0.85 12.05 20.69
CA GLU A 116 0.19 12.53 21.91
C GLU A 116 0.39 14.03 22.12
N LEU A 117 1.60 14.55 21.94
CA LEU A 117 1.87 16.00 22.02
C LEU A 117 1.09 16.81 21.00
N ARG A 118 0.78 16.25 19.83
CA ARG A 118 -0.08 16.92 18.84
C ARG A 118 -1.55 16.96 19.27
N VAL A 119 -2.01 15.93 19.98
CA VAL A 119 -3.40 15.84 20.46
C VAL A 119 -3.58 16.58 21.78
N SER A 120 -2.60 16.47 22.67
CA SER A 120 -2.60 17.10 23.99
C SER A 120 -1.25 17.80 24.27
N PRO A 121 -1.09 19.07 23.82
CA PRO A 121 0.18 19.80 23.98
C PRO A 121 0.60 20.03 25.42
N ALA A 122 -0.32 19.87 26.38
CA ALA A 122 -0.07 20.03 27.82
C ALA A 122 0.48 18.76 28.49
N ASP A 123 0.59 17.63 27.77
CA ASP A 123 1.06 16.38 28.34
C ASP A 123 2.57 16.43 28.63
N ALA A 124 2.89 16.54 29.95
CA ALA A 124 4.26 16.60 30.41
C ALA A 124 5.01 15.26 30.22
N SER A 125 4.29 14.12 30.28
CA SER A 125 4.88 12.79 30.13
C SER A 125 5.30 12.55 28.68
N ALA A 126 4.45 12.89 27.72
CA ALA A 126 4.76 12.80 26.32
C ALA A 126 5.92 13.72 25.91
N ARG A 127 5.98 14.95 26.49
CA ARG A 127 7.08 15.88 26.27
C ARG A 127 8.41 15.34 26.81
N ALA A 128 8.42 14.83 28.03
CA ALA A 128 9.60 14.23 28.64
C ALA A 128 10.12 13.02 27.83
N MET A 129 9.23 12.22 27.27
CA MET A 129 9.60 11.10 26.39
C MET A 129 10.15 11.59 25.06
N SER A 130 9.52 12.58 24.40
CA SER A 130 9.98 13.11 23.12
C SER A 130 11.34 13.79 23.21
N GLU A 131 11.66 14.40 24.35
CA GLU A 131 12.93 15.09 24.62
C GLU A 131 14.01 14.15 25.19
N SER A 132 13.71 12.87 25.44
CA SER A 132 14.65 11.90 25.99
C SER A 132 15.84 11.67 25.07
N PRO A 133 17.07 12.04 25.47
CA PRO A 133 18.25 11.86 24.62
C PRO A 133 18.57 10.37 24.37
N LEU A 134 18.20 9.49 25.30
CA LEU A 134 18.39 8.05 25.18
C LEU A 134 17.45 7.46 24.13
N LEU A 135 16.19 7.86 24.12
CA LEU A 135 15.23 7.43 23.10
C LEU A 135 15.59 7.93 21.72
N LEU A 136 16.01 9.20 21.61
CA LEU A 136 16.49 9.78 20.35
C LEU A 136 17.74 9.06 19.83
N ALA A 137 18.69 8.74 20.71
CA ALA A 137 19.87 7.99 20.35
C ALA A 137 19.54 6.58 19.88
N SER A 138 18.66 5.85 20.58
CA SER A 138 18.22 4.51 20.22
C SER A 138 17.46 4.50 18.90
N ALA A 139 16.51 5.40 18.70
CA ALA A 139 15.76 5.54 17.47
C ALA A 139 16.69 5.88 16.27
N SER A 140 17.69 6.74 16.49
CA SER A 140 18.68 7.07 15.46
C SER A 140 19.58 5.89 15.12
N ALA A 141 19.94 5.05 16.11
CA ALA A 141 20.72 3.85 15.90
C ALA A 141 19.95 2.81 15.08
N VAL A 142 18.65 2.62 15.33
CA VAL A 142 17.77 1.76 14.53
C VAL A 142 17.75 2.24 13.07
N LEU A 143 17.52 3.53 12.84
CA LEU A 143 17.47 4.09 11.49
C LEU A 143 18.82 4.03 10.76
N ALA A 144 19.95 4.09 11.49
CA ALA A 144 21.28 3.98 10.89
C ALA A 144 21.62 2.56 10.41
N ARG A 145 21.00 1.52 11.00
CA ARG A 145 21.22 0.11 10.64
C ARG A 145 20.38 -0.31 9.44
N ILE A 146 19.27 0.35 9.20
CA ILE A 146 18.30 -0.05 8.17
C ILE A 146 18.43 0.86 6.95
N ASP A 147 18.70 0.25 5.79
CA ASP A 147 18.50 0.92 4.51
C ASP A 147 16.99 0.97 4.21
N VAL A 148 16.32 2.00 4.76
CA VAL A 148 14.86 2.21 4.62
C VAL A 148 14.44 2.24 3.15
N PRO A 149 15.11 2.95 2.21
CA PRO A 149 14.80 2.90 0.79
C PRO A 149 14.84 1.49 0.19
N LEU A 150 15.86 0.71 0.51
CA LEU A 150 15.99 -0.66 0.00
C LEU A 150 14.90 -1.58 0.57
N ALA A 151 14.61 -1.47 1.87
CA ALA A 151 13.58 -2.23 2.53
C ALA A 151 12.19 -1.93 1.95
N LEU A 152 11.89 -0.65 1.66
CA LEU A 152 10.66 -0.23 1.00
C LEU A 152 10.53 -0.80 -0.41
N ARG A 153 11.60 -0.75 -1.21
CA ARG A 153 11.61 -1.32 -2.58
C ARG A 153 11.37 -2.82 -2.56
N ARG A 154 12.01 -3.56 -1.66
CA ARG A 154 11.80 -5.02 -1.50
C ARG A 154 10.37 -5.32 -1.08
N SER A 155 9.83 -4.60 -0.10
CA SER A 155 8.46 -4.76 0.36
C SER A 155 7.45 -4.45 -0.74
N ALA A 156 7.63 -3.35 -1.46
CA ALA A 156 6.77 -2.97 -2.59
C ALA A 156 6.80 -4.03 -3.69
N ARG A 157 8.00 -4.49 -4.09
CA ARG A 157 8.16 -5.56 -5.08
C ARG A 157 7.40 -6.82 -4.67
N ASN A 158 7.59 -7.30 -3.44
CA ASN A 158 6.94 -8.53 -2.98
C ASN A 158 5.41 -8.40 -2.92
N GLN A 159 4.89 -7.23 -2.55
CA GLN A 159 3.46 -7.00 -2.47
C GLN A 159 2.79 -6.77 -3.83
N LEU A 160 3.51 -6.21 -4.80
CA LEU A 160 2.98 -5.90 -6.13
C LEU A 160 3.20 -7.01 -7.15
N LEU A 161 4.17 -7.92 -6.95
CA LEU A 161 4.54 -8.94 -7.92
C LEU A 161 3.35 -9.83 -8.29
N GLY A 162 2.62 -10.35 -7.32
CA GLY A 162 1.42 -11.18 -7.59
C GLY A 162 0.32 -10.43 -8.36
N PRO A 163 -0.15 -9.27 -7.87
CA PRO A 163 -1.12 -8.45 -8.60
C PRO A 163 -0.67 -8.04 -10.00
N THR A 164 0.61 -7.71 -10.19
CA THR A 164 1.16 -7.34 -11.50
C THR A 164 1.15 -8.52 -12.47
N LEU A 165 1.56 -9.71 -12.01
CA LEU A 165 1.52 -10.92 -12.83
C LEU A 165 0.09 -11.29 -13.20
N PHE A 166 -0.86 -11.16 -12.25
CA PHE A 166 -2.27 -11.44 -12.50
C PHE A 166 -2.86 -10.49 -13.53
N ALA A 167 -2.69 -9.17 -13.35
CA ALA A 167 -3.19 -8.19 -14.31
C ALA A 167 -2.51 -8.30 -15.68
N GLY A 168 -1.19 -8.51 -15.71
CA GLY A 168 -0.42 -8.70 -16.93
C GLY A 168 -0.81 -9.96 -17.68
N GLY A 169 -1.00 -11.07 -16.99
CA GLY A 169 -1.47 -12.32 -17.58
C GLY A 169 -2.85 -12.18 -18.22
N ALA A 170 -3.81 -11.57 -17.52
CA ALA A 170 -5.14 -11.32 -18.06
C ALA A 170 -5.09 -10.42 -19.31
N LEU A 171 -4.26 -9.37 -19.30
CA LEU A 171 -4.06 -8.48 -20.44
C LEU A 171 -3.45 -9.25 -21.65
N THR A 172 -2.45 -10.08 -21.40
CA THR A 172 -1.81 -10.88 -22.46
C THR A 172 -2.81 -11.81 -23.13
N VAL A 173 -3.64 -12.51 -22.35
CA VAL A 173 -4.69 -13.39 -22.90
C VAL A 173 -5.70 -12.60 -23.71
N MET A 174 -6.08 -11.40 -23.24
CA MET A 174 -7.00 -10.53 -23.97
C MET A 174 -6.43 -10.10 -25.32
N VAL A 175 -5.17 -9.70 -25.37
CA VAL A 175 -4.51 -9.27 -26.63
C VAL A 175 -4.37 -10.44 -27.59
N LEU A 176 -3.95 -11.61 -27.12
CA LEU A 176 -3.83 -12.80 -27.97
C LEU A 176 -5.19 -13.25 -28.50
N GLY A 177 -6.23 -13.23 -27.66
CA GLY A 177 -7.60 -13.57 -28.09
C GLY A 177 -8.21 -12.58 -29.11
N ALA A 178 -7.74 -11.34 -29.12
CA ALA A 178 -8.18 -10.35 -30.11
C ALA A 178 -7.48 -10.49 -31.49
N MET A 179 -6.40 -11.29 -31.57
CA MET A 179 -5.62 -11.52 -32.79
C MET A 179 -6.07 -12.78 -33.56
N VAL A 180 -6.89 -13.62 -32.95
CA VAL A 180 -7.47 -14.84 -33.53
C VAL A 180 -8.91 -14.62 -33.93
#